data_9a09be43404d7d24105950d021583714
#
_entry.id   9a09be43404d7d24105950d021583714
#
_cell.length_a   1.000
_cell.length_b   1.000
_cell.length_c   1.000
_cell.angle_alpha   90.00
_cell.angle_beta   90.00
_cell.angle_gamma   90.00
#
_symmetry.space_group_name_H-M   'P 1'
#
loop_
_entity.id
_entity.type
_entity.pdbx_description
1 polymer ?
#
loop_
_entity_poly.entity_id
_entity_poly.type
_entity_poly.pdbx_seq_one_letter_code
_entity_poly.pdbx_strand_id
1 'polypeptide(L)' 'MKNRLKVLRAENNYTQEDLAEYIGVSRQTINAIEKGKFDPSLPTAFRISKLFKLSIEDIFQFEEN' A
#
# COMPACT_ATOMS: atom_id res chain seq x y z
N MET A 1 -4.17 -2.56 -9.52
CA MET A 1 -5.04 -1.47 -9.02
C MET A 1 -4.21 -0.23 -8.78
N LYS A 2 -4.64 0.91 -9.27
CA LYS A 2 -3.94 2.17 -9.03
C LYS A 2 -4.03 2.55 -7.57
N ASN A 3 -2.97 3.16 -7.05
CA ASN A 3 -2.94 3.53 -5.64
C ASN A 3 -1.93 4.65 -5.40
N ARG A 4 -2.00 5.23 -4.20
CA ARG A 4 -1.11 6.28 -3.75
C ARG A 4 -0.05 5.78 -2.77
N LEU A 5 0.18 4.49 -2.71
CA LEU A 5 1.05 3.90 -1.69
C LEU A 5 2.48 4.46 -1.76
N LYS A 6 3.03 4.57 -2.96
CA LYS A 6 4.38 5.12 -3.14
C LYS A 6 4.47 6.57 -2.64
N VAL A 7 3.46 7.38 -2.94
CA VAL A 7 3.42 8.78 -2.51
C VAL A 7 3.33 8.87 -0.99
N LEU A 8 2.43 8.08 -0.39
CA LEU A 8 2.24 8.07 1.06
C LEU A 8 3.51 7.60 1.77
N ARG A 9 4.16 6.60 1.22
CA ARG A 9 5.41 6.09 1.77
C ARG A 9 6.48 7.19 1.75
N ALA A 10 6.62 7.88 0.61
CA ALA A 10 7.59 8.94 0.45
C ALA A 10 7.31 10.13 1.40
N GLU A 11 6.05 10.49 1.56
CA GLU A 11 5.64 11.57 2.47
C GLU A 11 5.99 11.28 3.92
N ASN A 12 6.05 10.01 4.28
CA ASN A 12 6.39 9.57 5.63
C ASN A 12 7.85 9.14 5.76
N ASN A 13 8.64 9.33 4.71
CA ASN A 13 10.07 8.96 4.69
C ASN A 13 10.31 7.46 4.95
N TYR A 14 9.37 6.62 4.51
CA TYR A 14 9.52 5.17 4.62
C TYR A 14 10.16 4.62 3.34
N THR A 15 11.15 3.74 3.48
CA THR A 15 11.62 2.94 2.35
C THR A 15 10.59 1.82 2.10
N GLN A 16 10.70 1.15 0.96
CA GLN A 16 9.85 -0.03 0.71
C GLN A 16 10.07 -1.10 1.79
N GLU A 17 11.30 -1.25 2.24
CA GLU A 17 11.65 -2.20 3.29
C GLU A 17 11.00 -1.84 4.61
N ASP A 18 11.03 -0.55 4.98
CA ASP A 18 10.36 -0.06 6.19
C ASP A 18 8.86 -0.36 6.14
N LEU A 19 8.23 -0.03 5.03
CA LEU A 19 6.79 -0.25 4.87
C LEU A 19 6.46 -1.74 4.92
N ALA A 20 7.25 -2.57 4.26
CA ALA A 20 7.08 -4.03 4.29
C ALA A 20 7.11 -4.56 5.71
N GLU A 21 8.06 -4.07 6.51
CA GLU A 21 8.19 -4.47 7.90
C GLU A 21 6.97 -4.03 8.73
N TYR A 22 6.52 -2.79 8.58
CA TYR A 22 5.36 -2.29 9.32
C TYR A 22 4.09 -3.04 8.96
N ILE A 23 3.94 -3.44 7.71
CA ILE A 23 2.72 -4.11 7.22
C ILE A 23 2.79 -5.62 7.43
N GLY A 24 4.01 -6.18 7.51
CA GLY A 24 4.20 -7.62 7.69
C GLY A 24 4.17 -8.41 6.39
N VAL A 25 4.67 -7.82 5.31
CA VAL A 25 4.78 -8.48 4.00
C VAL A 25 6.22 -8.33 3.50
N SER A 26 6.54 -8.96 2.38
CA SER A 26 7.87 -8.82 1.79
C SER A 26 8.01 -7.48 1.06
N ARG A 27 9.26 -7.04 0.88
CA ARG A 27 9.56 -5.86 0.08
C ARG A 27 9.06 -6.02 -1.36
N GLN A 28 9.20 -7.24 -1.91
CA GLN A 28 8.72 -7.53 -3.26
C GLN A 28 7.21 -7.32 -3.36
N THR A 29 6.47 -7.68 -2.32
CA THR A 29 5.02 -7.47 -2.28
C THR A 29 4.69 -5.99 -2.31
N ILE A 30 5.39 -5.17 -1.52
CA ILE A 30 5.18 -3.72 -1.54
C ILE A 30 5.45 -3.16 -2.93
N ASN A 31 6.58 -3.56 -3.54
CA ASN A 31 6.93 -3.10 -4.88
C ASN A 31 5.85 -3.47 -5.91
N ALA A 32 5.34 -4.69 -5.86
CA ALA A 32 4.29 -5.16 -6.76
C ALA A 32 2.99 -4.39 -6.57
N ILE A 33 2.61 -4.10 -5.31
CA ILE A 33 1.43 -3.30 -5.01
C ILE A 33 1.59 -1.88 -5.57
N GLU A 34 2.73 -1.24 -5.32
CA GLU A 34 2.98 0.12 -5.79
C GLU A 34 2.91 0.23 -7.31
N LYS A 35 3.33 -0.80 -8.02
CA LYS A 35 3.29 -0.83 -9.49
C LYS A 35 1.91 -1.20 -10.04
N GLY A 36 0.95 -1.52 -9.17
CA GLY A 36 -0.38 -1.93 -9.60
C GLY A 36 -0.45 -3.33 -10.17
N LYS A 37 0.60 -4.14 -10.00
CA LYS A 37 0.66 -5.51 -10.53
C LYS A 37 0.05 -6.55 -9.58
N PHE A 38 -0.12 -6.19 -8.33
CA PHE A 38 -0.62 -7.10 -7.31
C PHE A 38 -1.53 -6.31 -6.37
N ASP A 39 -2.72 -6.84 -6.12
CA ASP A 39 -3.65 -6.21 -5.19
C ASP A 39 -3.43 -6.80 -3.80
N PRO A 40 -3.41 -5.98 -2.75
CA PRO A 40 -3.20 -6.51 -1.41
C PRO A 40 -4.39 -7.36 -0.97
N SER A 41 -4.12 -8.31 -0.07
CA SER A 41 -5.21 -9.01 0.60
C SER A 41 -6.00 -8.00 1.43
N LEU A 42 -7.23 -8.35 1.78
CA LEU A 42 -8.05 -7.44 2.59
C LEU A 42 -7.39 -7.11 3.94
N PRO A 43 -6.83 -8.07 4.69
CA PRO A 43 -6.12 -7.72 5.91
C PRO A 43 -4.94 -6.76 5.67
N THR A 44 -4.18 -6.97 4.61
CA THR A 44 -3.07 -6.08 4.26
C THR A 44 -3.57 -4.69 3.94
N ALA A 45 -4.66 -4.57 3.18
CA ALA A 45 -5.26 -3.27 2.86
C ALA A 45 -5.68 -2.52 4.13
N PHE A 46 -6.29 -3.22 5.09
CA PHE A 46 -6.66 -2.61 6.37
C PHE A 46 -5.45 -2.16 7.18
N ARG A 47 -4.36 -2.93 7.17
CA ARG A 47 -3.13 -2.54 7.87
C ARG A 47 -2.52 -1.29 7.27
N ILE A 48 -2.52 -1.19 5.94
CA ILE A 48 -2.04 0.01 5.23
C ILE A 48 -2.90 1.21 5.60
N SER A 49 -4.22 1.04 5.57
CA SER A 49 -5.17 2.08 5.94
C SER A 49 -4.90 2.60 7.35
N LYS A 50 -4.71 1.71 8.31
CA LYS A 50 -4.44 2.09 9.70
C LYS A 50 -3.10 2.80 9.87
N LEU A 51 -2.08 2.35 9.16
CA LEU A 51 -0.75 2.95 9.25
C LEU A 51 -0.78 4.40 8.79
N PHE A 52 -1.43 4.69 7.67
CA PHE A 52 -1.48 6.03 7.12
C PHE A 52 -2.67 6.85 7.61
N LYS A 53 -3.56 6.24 8.39
CA LYS A 53 -4.76 6.89 8.94
C LYS A 53 -5.65 7.47 7.83
N LEU A 54 -5.79 6.72 6.76
CA LEU A 54 -6.63 7.06 5.61
C LEU A 54 -7.54 5.87 5.30
N SER A 55 -8.67 6.14 4.67
CA SER A 55 -9.54 5.05 4.24
C SER A 55 -8.89 4.26 3.10
N ILE A 56 -9.32 3.02 2.92
CA ILE A 56 -8.84 2.21 1.80
C ILE A 56 -9.13 2.92 0.47
N GLU A 57 -10.30 3.55 0.34
CA GLU A 57 -10.68 4.27 -0.87
C GLU A 57 -9.83 5.51 -1.14
N ASP A 58 -9.25 6.10 -0.09
CA ASP A 58 -8.33 7.22 -0.26
C ASP A 58 -6.95 6.77 -0.75
N ILE A 59 -6.63 5.50 -0.57
CA ILE A 59 -5.32 4.94 -0.93
C ILE A 59 -5.38 4.20 -2.25
N PHE A 60 -6.42 3.38 -2.45
CA PHE A 60 -6.57 2.52 -3.63
C PHE A 60 -7.73 2.98 -4.48
N GLN A 61 -7.52 2.99 -5.80
CA GLN A 61 -8.58 3.33 -6.76
C GLN A 61 -9.10 2.05 -7.38
N PHE A 62 -10.36 1.73 -7.12
CA PHE A 62 -11.01 0.59 -7.74
C PHE A 62 -11.68 1.06 -9.03
N GLU A 63 -11.24 0.52 -10.15
CA GLU A 63 -11.80 0.87 -11.45
C GLU A 63 -12.68 -0.27 -11.92
N GLU A 64 -13.95 0.02 -12.14
CA GLU A 64 -14.89 -0.91 -12.74
C GLU A 64 -14.93 -0.66 -14.23
N ASN A 65 -14.87 -1.74 -15.00
CA ASN A 65 -15.04 -1.66 -16.45
C ASN A 65 -16.45 -2.06 -16.85
#